data_30ca5320d676aa9568a33ab175053dcb
#
_entry.id   30ca5320d676aa9568a33ab175053dcb
#
_cell.length_a   1.000
_cell.length_b   1.000
_cell.length_c   1.000
_cell.angle_alpha   90.00
_cell.angle_beta   90.00
_cell.angle_gamma   90.00
#
_symmetry.space_group_name_H-M   'P 1'
#
loop_
_entity.id
_entity.type
_entity.pdbx_description
1 polymer ?
#
loop_
_entity_poly.entity_id
_entity_poly.type
_entity_poly.pdbx_seq_one_letter_code
_entity_poly.pdbx_strand_id
1 'polypeptide(L)'
;FGSDHYVGRYMKMMFTASDYDDQICRVILNAQAYTGHHVFADSANNGPRMAALLQEWIPYLEETYNLGGSAEKRFLAGHSSGGWTAMWLQVNNPDEFGGAWVLAPDPLDFHYFQTVDLYAENANMYVDSEGAEVPLARMGLKPVLLYKDFVSMDDVLKDGGQIGSFEAVFSPKGEDGRPVQMFNRETGAVNPEVIAYWKKYDIRSIIEDNWEELSPKLSGKINIIAGVLDTFYLEPAVIALNNMFEEKDFDAMVRVIENGDHGSVFRTTVIREMDEYIANKLDLPNIQQKTKK
;
A
#
# COMPACT_ATOMS: atom_id res chain seq x y z
N PHE A 1 16.63 -5.54 -16.22
CA PHE A 1 16.45 -5.75 -14.77
C PHE A 1 17.26 -6.99 -14.37
N GLY A 2 18.25 -6.84 -13.45
CA GLY A 2 19.04 -7.96 -12.97
C GLY A 2 18.14 -8.97 -12.22
N SER A 3 18.12 -10.21 -12.70
CA SER A 3 17.24 -11.28 -12.18
C SER A 3 17.58 -11.71 -10.76
N ASP A 4 18.74 -11.32 -10.23
CA ASP A 4 19.25 -11.82 -8.95
C ASP A 4 18.83 -10.99 -7.74
N HIS A 5 18.43 -9.74 -7.96
CA HIS A 5 17.83 -8.90 -6.92
C HIS A 5 16.35 -9.26 -6.74
N TYR A 6 15.84 -9.28 -5.48
CA TYR A 6 14.46 -9.68 -5.21
C TYR A 6 13.43 -8.85 -6.01
N VAL A 7 13.62 -7.53 -6.14
CA VAL A 7 12.77 -6.66 -6.96
C VAL A 7 12.80 -7.07 -8.43
N GLY A 8 13.98 -7.41 -8.97
CA GLY A 8 14.10 -7.89 -10.35
C GLY A 8 13.36 -9.21 -10.58
N ARG A 9 13.33 -10.10 -9.59
CA ARG A 9 12.55 -11.35 -9.65
C ARG A 9 11.05 -11.08 -9.64
N TYR A 10 10.56 -10.19 -8.78
CA TYR A 10 9.15 -9.78 -8.76
C TYR A 10 8.74 -9.13 -10.09
N MET A 11 9.55 -8.19 -10.61
CA MET A 11 9.29 -7.59 -11.92
C MET A 11 9.24 -8.64 -13.03
N LYS A 12 10.21 -9.55 -13.06
CA LYS A 12 10.19 -10.64 -14.04
C LYS A 12 8.91 -11.45 -13.96
N MET A 13 8.47 -11.80 -12.75
CA MET A 13 7.24 -12.55 -12.54
C MET A 13 6.00 -11.78 -13.05
N MET A 14 5.90 -10.49 -12.82
CA MET A 14 4.84 -9.63 -13.34
C MET A 14 4.74 -9.66 -14.87
N PHE A 15 5.89 -9.74 -15.57
CA PHE A 15 5.94 -9.74 -17.04
C PHE A 15 5.94 -11.14 -17.68
N THR A 16 6.04 -12.21 -16.90
CA THR A 16 6.13 -13.58 -17.46
C THR A 16 5.05 -14.52 -16.97
N ALA A 17 4.23 -14.10 -16.01
CA ALA A 17 3.18 -14.94 -15.43
C ALA A 17 1.83 -14.81 -16.14
N SER A 18 1.68 -13.81 -16.99
CA SER A 18 0.41 -13.44 -17.61
C SER A 18 0.14 -14.19 -18.92
N ASP A 19 -1.13 -14.53 -19.10
CA ASP A 19 -1.65 -15.02 -20.39
C ASP A 19 -2.20 -13.89 -21.27
N TYR A 20 -2.02 -12.62 -20.86
CA TYR A 20 -2.55 -11.39 -21.51
C TYR A 20 -1.47 -10.35 -21.81
N ASP A 21 -0.19 -10.75 -21.93
CA ASP A 21 0.95 -9.82 -22.06
C ASP A 21 0.89 -8.93 -23.32
N ASP A 22 0.23 -9.36 -24.37
CA ASP A 22 0.01 -8.59 -25.59
C ASP A 22 -1.27 -7.71 -25.57
N GLN A 23 -2.03 -7.75 -24.49
CA GLN A 23 -3.27 -6.99 -24.32
C GLN A 23 -3.23 -6.03 -23.11
N ILE A 24 -2.38 -6.31 -22.11
CA ILE A 24 -2.25 -5.51 -20.89
C ILE A 24 -0.87 -4.85 -20.86
N CYS A 25 -0.83 -3.54 -20.96
CA CYS A 25 0.40 -2.77 -20.75
C CYS A 25 0.65 -2.57 -19.25
N ARG A 26 1.85 -2.91 -18.77
CA ARG A 26 2.27 -2.72 -17.39
C ARG A 26 3.24 -1.56 -17.27
N VAL A 27 2.90 -0.58 -16.45
CA VAL A 27 3.74 0.56 -16.13
C VAL A 27 4.23 0.42 -14.69
N ILE A 28 5.54 0.36 -14.51
CA ILE A 28 6.16 0.29 -13.19
C ILE A 28 6.54 1.70 -12.78
N LEU A 29 5.86 2.19 -11.73
CA LEU A 29 6.10 3.52 -11.18
C LEU A 29 7.26 3.49 -10.17
N ASN A 30 8.12 4.50 -10.23
CA ASN A 30 9.18 4.70 -9.25
C ASN A 30 8.75 5.77 -8.24
N ALA A 31 8.53 5.36 -6.99
CA ALA A 31 8.12 6.25 -5.91
C ALA A 31 9.30 6.79 -5.09
N GLN A 32 10.55 6.65 -5.55
CA GLN A 32 11.72 7.15 -4.81
C GLN A 32 11.79 8.69 -4.81
N ALA A 33 12.12 9.23 -3.64
CA ALA A 33 12.44 10.63 -3.40
C ALA A 33 13.71 10.72 -2.55
N TYR A 34 14.23 11.94 -2.35
CA TYR A 34 15.37 12.18 -1.46
C TYR A 34 15.08 11.72 -0.01
N THR A 35 13.83 11.88 0.42
CA THR A 35 13.35 11.50 1.75
C THR A 35 12.94 10.02 1.87
N GLY A 36 13.20 9.20 0.86
CA GLY A 36 12.77 7.80 0.77
C GLY A 36 11.71 7.57 -0.30
N HIS A 37 10.63 6.89 -0.01
CA HIS A 37 9.51 6.74 -0.94
C HIS A 37 8.39 7.75 -0.65
N HIS A 38 7.70 8.22 -1.69
CA HIS A 38 6.60 9.19 -1.56
C HIS A 38 5.20 8.58 -1.75
N VAL A 39 5.10 7.29 -1.98
CA VAL A 39 3.87 6.50 -2.17
C VAL A 39 2.79 7.19 -3.03
N PHE A 40 3.18 8.11 -3.89
CA PHE A 40 2.30 8.95 -4.71
C PHE A 40 1.20 9.67 -3.90
N ALA A 41 1.47 10.02 -2.66
CA ALA A 41 0.60 10.87 -1.87
C ALA A 41 1.07 12.34 -1.96
N ASP A 42 0.13 13.26 -2.08
CA ASP A 42 0.43 14.69 -1.92
C ASP A 42 0.74 14.98 -0.47
N SER A 43 1.88 15.60 -0.20
CA SER A 43 2.34 15.81 1.16
C SER A 43 3.09 17.14 1.34
N ALA A 44 3.17 17.60 2.59
CA ALA A 44 3.86 18.84 2.93
C ALA A 44 5.37 18.79 2.62
N ASN A 45 5.97 17.59 2.64
CA ASN A 45 7.41 17.40 2.48
C ASN A 45 7.81 16.96 1.07
N ASN A 46 6.99 16.13 0.41
CA ASN A 46 7.28 15.60 -0.92
C ASN A 46 6.59 16.36 -2.06
N GLY A 47 5.67 17.29 -1.74
CA GLY A 47 4.90 18.04 -2.73
C GLY A 47 3.77 17.24 -3.40
N PRO A 48 3.24 17.72 -4.54
CA PRO A 48 2.02 17.21 -5.17
C PRO A 48 2.30 15.96 -6.04
N ARG A 49 2.62 14.83 -5.45
CA ARG A 49 3.02 13.60 -6.16
C ARG A 49 1.84 12.89 -6.84
N MET A 50 0.69 12.88 -6.16
CA MET A 50 -0.54 12.32 -6.73
C MET A 50 -1.04 13.21 -7.87
N ALA A 51 -1.07 14.52 -7.65
CA ALA A 51 -1.48 15.47 -8.68
C ALA A 51 -0.58 15.36 -9.93
N ALA A 52 0.75 15.28 -9.77
CA ALA A 52 1.67 15.09 -10.89
C ALA A 52 1.45 13.74 -11.61
N LEU A 53 1.15 12.65 -10.88
CA LEU A 53 0.84 11.37 -11.49
C LEU A 53 -0.41 11.46 -12.37
N LEU A 54 -1.49 12.04 -11.84
CA LEU A 54 -2.81 12.06 -12.51
C LEU A 54 -2.88 13.09 -13.63
N GLN A 55 -2.28 14.27 -13.44
CA GLN A 55 -2.45 15.41 -14.34
C GLN A 55 -1.35 15.52 -15.41
N GLU A 56 -0.19 14.89 -15.16
CA GLU A 56 0.95 15.01 -16.07
C GLU A 56 1.40 13.63 -16.59
N TRP A 57 1.70 12.68 -15.69
CA TRP A 57 2.36 11.45 -16.05
C TRP A 57 1.44 10.44 -16.74
N ILE A 58 0.24 10.21 -16.22
CA ILE A 58 -0.74 9.32 -16.86
C ILE A 58 -1.14 9.85 -18.26
N PRO A 59 -1.55 11.13 -18.43
CA PRO A 59 -1.85 11.66 -19.75
C PRO A 59 -0.68 11.55 -20.75
N TYR A 60 0.53 11.85 -20.29
CA TYR A 60 1.73 11.70 -21.12
C TYR A 60 1.95 10.26 -21.61
N LEU A 61 1.80 9.27 -20.72
CA LEU A 61 1.95 7.86 -21.08
C LEU A 61 0.86 7.41 -22.07
N GLU A 62 -0.39 7.80 -21.81
CA GLU A 62 -1.51 7.44 -22.67
C GLU A 62 -1.38 8.03 -24.07
N GLU A 63 -0.97 9.28 -24.19
CA GLU A 63 -0.72 9.93 -25.49
C GLU A 63 0.49 9.30 -26.20
N THR A 64 1.60 9.13 -25.47
CA THR A 64 2.88 8.67 -26.07
C THR A 64 2.81 7.23 -26.56
N TYR A 65 2.12 6.36 -25.82
CA TYR A 65 2.08 4.92 -26.08
C TYR A 65 0.71 4.44 -26.58
N ASN A 66 -0.23 5.34 -26.81
CA ASN A 66 -1.60 5.04 -27.22
C ASN A 66 -2.28 4.02 -26.28
N LEU A 67 -2.17 4.27 -24.97
CA LEU A 67 -2.73 3.41 -23.94
C LEU A 67 -4.17 3.82 -23.61
N GLY A 68 -4.89 2.92 -22.99
CA GLY A 68 -6.18 3.02 -22.29
C GLY A 68 -7.08 4.24 -22.56
N GLY A 69 -6.70 5.38 -22.01
CA GLY A 69 -7.38 6.67 -22.21
C GLY A 69 -8.70 6.84 -21.45
N SER A 70 -9.07 5.89 -20.57
CA SER A 70 -10.26 5.99 -19.74
C SER A 70 -10.10 5.26 -18.41
N ALA A 71 -10.83 5.71 -17.40
CA ALA A 71 -10.71 5.24 -16.02
C ALA A 71 -10.90 3.73 -15.87
N GLU A 72 -11.90 3.15 -16.57
CA GLU A 72 -12.18 1.72 -16.52
C GLU A 72 -11.07 0.84 -17.12
N LYS A 73 -10.10 1.43 -17.82
CA LYS A 73 -8.96 0.74 -18.42
C LYS A 73 -7.65 0.93 -17.62
N ARG A 74 -7.70 1.70 -16.53
CA ARG A 74 -6.55 1.92 -15.64
C ARG A 74 -6.71 1.11 -14.38
N PHE A 75 -5.79 0.21 -14.11
CA PHE A 75 -5.80 -0.62 -12.91
C PHE A 75 -4.54 -0.37 -12.10
N LEU A 76 -4.67 -0.47 -10.79
CA LEU A 76 -3.58 -0.28 -9.84
C LEU A 76 -3.19 -1.63 -9.25
N ALA A 77 -1.90 -1.86 -9.07
CA ALA A 77 -1.40 -3.02 -8.34
C ALA A 77 -0.16 -2.63 -7.53
N GLY A 78 -0.06 -3.14 -6.32
CA GLY A 78 1.10 -2.88 -5.49
C GLY A 78 1.23 -3.84 -4.33
N HIS A 79 2.47 -3.96 -3.83
CA HIS A 79 2.82 -4.79 -2.69
C HIS A 79 3.46 -3.92 -1.61
N SER A 80 3.15 -4.16 -0.32
CA SER A 80 3.73 -3.41 0.80
C SER A 80 3.38 -1.91 0.70
N SER A 81 4.35 -1.01 0.73
CA SER A 81 4.15 0.43 0.48
C SER A 81 3.50 0.70 -0.89
N GLY A 82 3.75 -0.15 -1.89
CA GLY A 82 3.04 -0.10 -3.17
C GLY A 82 1.58 -0.53 -3.06
N GLY A 83 1.26 -1.47 -2.14
CA GLY A 83 -0.11 -1.87 -1.82
C GLY A 83 -0.89 -0.70 -1.19
N TRP A 84 -0.28 -0.03 -0.22
CA TRP A 84 -0.83 1.20 0.35
C TRP A 84 -1.06 2.26 -0.74
N THR A 85 -0.06 2.46 -1.61
CA THR A 85 -0.16 3.39 -2.76
C THR A 85 -1.36 3.07 -3.66
N ALA A 86 -1.53 1.80 -4.03
CA ALA A 86 -2.65 1.38 -4.88
C ALA A 86 -4.00 1.67 -4.22
N MET A 87 -4.13 1.37 -2.92
CA MET A 87 -5.35 1.67 -2.17
C MET A 87 -5.58 3.18 -2.01
N TRP A 88 -4.51 3.94 -1.69
CA TRP A 88 -4.55 5.39 -1.57
C TRP A 88 -5.06 6.08 -2.85
N LEU A 89 -4.49 5.71 -3.98
CA LEU A 89 -4.87 6.27 -5.28
C LEU A 89 -6.31 5.90 -5.65
N GLN A 90 -6.73 4.65 -5.43
CA GLN A 90 -8.08 4.19 -5.73
C GLN A 90 -9.13 4.90 -4.88
N VAL A 91 -8.88 5.08 -3.57
CA VAL A 91 -9.83 5.69 -2.64
C VAL A 91 -9.96 7.18 -2.88
N ASN A 92 -8.84 7.87 -3.10
CA ASN A 92 -8.86 9.32 -3.30
C ASN A 92 -9.26 9.75 -4.73
N ASN A 93 -9.21 8.82 -5.70
CA ASN A 93 -9.56 9.08 -7.09
C ASN A 93 -10.37 7.91 -7.68
N PRO A 94 -11.55 7.62 -7.11
CA PRO A 94 -12.31 6.43 -7.47
C PRO A 94 -12.85 6.46 -8.90
N ASP A 95 -12.95 7.66 -9.48
CA ASP A 95 -13.41 7.89 -10.85
C ASP A 95 -12.27 7.84 -11.89
N GLU A 96 -10.99 7.69 -11.44
CA GLU A 96 -9.81 7.64 -12.32
C GLU A 96 -9.30 6.22 -12.58
N PHE A 97 -9.76 5.22 -11.79
CA PHE A 97 -9.27 3.85 -11.88
C PHE A 97 -10.41 2.83 -11.87
N GLY A 98 -10.26 1.78 -12.69
CA GLY A 98 -11.18 0.65 -12.81
C GLY A 98 -11.06 -0.39 -11.70
N GLY A 99 -9.99 -0.35 -10.90
CA GLY A 99 -9.80 -1.22 -9.76
C GLY A 99 -8.36 -1.27 -9.25
N ALA A 100 -8.19 -1.74 -8.02
CA ALA A 100 -6.90 -1.87 -7.34
C ALA A 100 -6.69 -3.29 -6.80
N TRP A 101 -5.45 -3.79 -6.95
CA TRP A 101 -4.94 -5.00 -6.34
C TRP A 101 -3.88 -4.65 -5.30
N VAL A 102 -4.21 -4.88 -4.05
CA VAL A 102 -3.55 -4.39 -2.85
C VAL A 102 -2.96 -5.59 -2.12
N LEU A 103 -1.65 -5.77 -2.23
CA LEU A 103 -0.97 -6.97 -1.71
C LEU A 103 -0.16 -6.62 -0.48
N ALA A 104 -0.47 -7.25 0.66
CA ALA A 104 0.15 -7.01 1.97
C ALA A 104 0.49 -5.52 2.18
N PRO A 105 -0.51 -4.63 2.13
CA PRO A 105 -0.28 -3.19 2.18
C PRO A 105 0.33 -2.76 3.52
N ASP A 106 1.10 -1.67 3.51
CA ASP A 106 1.38 -0.92 4.73
C ASP A 106 0.06 -0.55 5.42
N PRO A 107 0.05 -0.19 6.73
CA PRO A 107 -1.17 -0.04 7.51
C PRO A 107 -2.22 0.86 6.84
N LEU A 108 -3.39 0.27 6.53
CA LEU A 108 -4.55 0.98 5.97
C LEU A 108 -5.42 1.63 7.06
N ASP A 109 -5.16 1.28 8.32
CA ASP A 109 -5.84 1.72 9.53
C ASP A 109 -4.78 1.98 10.61
N PHE A 110 -4.66 3.21 11.07
CA PHE A 110 -3.63 3.59 12.02
C PHE A 110 -3.96 3.21 13.48
N HIS A 111 -5.13 2.63 13.76
CA HIS A 111 -5.37 1.85 14.97
C HIS A 111 -4.56 0.55 14.98
N TYR A 112 -4.12 0.11 13.81
CA TYR A 112 -3.29 -1.09 13.61
C TYR A 112 -2.03 -0.72 12.82
N PHE A 113 -1.29 0.27 13.30
CA PHE A 113 -0.01 0.62 12.70
C PHE A 113 1.03 -0.44 13.10
N GLN A 114 1.00 -1.55 12.33
CA GLN A 114 1.64 -2.82 12.71
C GLN A 114 1.04 -3.36 14.03
N THR A 115 1.78 -3.30 15.13
CA THR A 115 1.31 -3.75 16.46
C THR A 115 0.94 -2.59 17.41
N VAL A 116 0.97 -1.34 16.92
CA VAL A 116 0.71 -0.15 17.74
C VAL A 116 -0.56 0.55 17.29
N ASP A 117 -1.45 0.87 18.24
CA ASP A 117 -2.54 1.80 18.01
C ASP A 117 -2.00 3.24 18.16
N LEU A 118 -1.84 3.96 17.05
CA LEU A 118 -1.31 5.32 17.07
C LEU A 118 -2.26 6.34 17.71
N TYR A 119 -3.55 6.03 17.82
CA TYR A 119 -4.56 6.90 18.42
C TYR A 119 -4.76 6.64 19.92
N ALA A 120 -4.15 5.59 20.47
CA ALA A 120 -4.25 5.29 21.88
C ALA A 120 -3.61 6.39 22.73
N GLU A 121 -4.24 6.68 23.89
CA GLU A 121 -3.63 7.53 24.89
C GLU A 121 -2.30 6.89 25.36
N ASN A 122 -1.22 7.65 25.37
CA ASN A 122 0.13 7.18 25.68
C ASN A 122 0.68 6.09 24.73
N ALA A 123 0.29 6.09 23.46
CA ALA A 123 0.86 5.21 22.46
C ALA A 123 2.40 5.30 22.45
N ASN A 124 3.06 4.15 22.33
CA ASN A 124 4.51 4.08 22.32
C ASN A 124 5.00 3.03 21.31
N MET A 125 5.98 3.42 20.50
CA MET A 125 6.53 2.57 19.45
C MET A 125 7.54 1.52 19.95
N TYR A 126 7.99 1.61 21.21
CA TYR A 126 9.03 0.74 21.77
C TYR A 126 8.51 -0.23 22.82
N VAL A 127 7.48 0.17 23.55
CA VAL A 127 6.88 -0.65 24.61
C VAL A 127 5.34 -0.56 24.51
N ASP A 128 4.69 -1.67 24.76
CA ASP A 128 3.22 -1.71 24.85
C ASP A 128 2.72 -1.26 26.23
N SER A 129 1.40 -1.31 26.42
CA SER A 129 0.75 -0.91 27.68
C SER A 129 1.11 -1.78 28.89
N GLU A 130 1.68 -2.97 28.69
CA GLU A 130 2.14 -3.88 29.71
C GLU A 130 3.67 -3.76 29.97
N GLY A 131 4.36 -2.92 29.19
CA GLY A 131 5.80 -2.70 29.26
C GLY A 131 6.60 -3.74 28.48
N ALA A 132 5.99 -4.56 27.62
CA ALA A 132 6.68 -5.47 26.75
C ALA A 132 7.21 -4.74 25.52
N GLU A 133 8.37 -5.19 25.00
CA GLU A 133 8.99 -4.60 23.82
C GLU A 133 8.15 -4.84 22.57
N VAL A 134 7.92 -3.77 21.79
CA VAL A 134 7.14 -3.81 20.56
C VAL A 134 7.94 -4.47 19.43
N PRO A 135 7.47 -5.58 18.84
CA PRO A 135 8.10 -6.19 17.69
C PRO A 135 7.76 -5.43 16.39
N LEU A 136 8.74 -5.27 15.53
CA LEU A 136 8.55 -4.78 14.16
C LEU A 136 8.37 -5.92 13.17
N ALA A 137 9.14 -7.00 13.34
CA ALA A 137 9.11 -8.11 12.41
C ALA A 137 9.11 -9.46 13.11
N ARG A 138 8.48 -10.44 12.43
CA ARG A 138 8.41 -11.84 12.87
C ARG A 138 8.78 -12.80 11.75
N MET A 139 9.17 -14.01 12.16
CA MET A 139 9.30 -15.17 11.29
C MET A 139 8.35 -16.26 11.81
N GLY A 140 7.26 -16.48 11.10
CA GLY A 140 6.12 -17.22 11.62
C GLY A 140 5.52 -16.49 12.83
N LEU A 141 5.43 -17.18 13.98
CA LEU A 141 4.94 -16.57 15.24
C LEU A 141 6.06 -15.93 16.09
N LYS A 142 7.35 -16.10 15.71
CA LYS A 142 8.46 -15.65 16.53
C LYS A 142 8.89 -14.25 16.13
N PRO A 143 8.85 -13.24 17.04
CA PRO A 143 9.50 -11.95 16.83
C PRO A 143 11.00 -12.12 16.55
N VAL A 144 11.51 -11.41 15.54
CA VAL A 144 12.91 -11.46 15.12
C VAL A 144 13.58 -10.09 15.08
N LEU A 145 12.80 -9.02 15.14
CA LEU A 145 13.30 -7.64 15.15
C LEU A 145 12.37 -6.78 16.00
N LEU A 146 12.95 -6.02 16.93
CA LEU A 146 12.22 -5.06 17.74
C LEU A 146 12.15 -3.71 17.03
N TYR A 147 11.09 -2.94 17.30
CA TYR A 147 10.90 -1.64 16.70
C TYR A 147 12.04 -0.68 17.04
N LYS A 148 12.47 -0.65 18.30
CA LYS A 148 13.56 0.18 18.77
C LYS A 148 14.89 -0.10 18.07
N ASP A 149 15.20 -1.39 17.84
CA ASP A 149 16.43 -1.78 17.15
C ASP A 149 16.39 -1.38 15.69
N PHE A 150 15.24 -1.57 15.03
CA PHE A 150 15.04 -1.15 13.66
C PHE A 150 15.20 0.36 13.49
N VAL A 151 14.55 1.16 14.34
CA VAL A 151 14.65 2.63 14.31
C VAL A 151 16.10 3.09 14.44
N SER A 152 16.87 2.44 15.32
CA SER A 152 18.30 2.76 15.46
C SER A 152 19.11 2.49 14.20
N MET A 153 18.74 1.48 13.41
CA MET A 153 19.35 1.19 12.10
C MET A 153 18.84 2.17 11.02
N ASP A 154 17.55 2.46 11.03
CA ASP A 154 16.89 3.36 10.08
C ASP A 154 17.46 4.79 10.19
N ASP A 155 17.66 5.29 11.41
CA ASP A 155 18.24 6.60 11.69
C ASP A 155 19.70 6.73 11.18
N VAL A 156 20.45 5.65 11.10
CA VAL A 156 21.78 5.64 10.49
C VAL A 156 21.72 5.86 8.98
N LEU A 157 20.71 5.33 8.33
CA LEU A 157 20.45 5.54 6.90
C LEU A 157 19.97 6.98 6.62
N LYS A 158 19.43 7.67 7.63
CA LYS A 158 18.85 9.03 7.57
C LYS A 158 17.79 9.16 6.48
N ASP A 159 18.14 9.94 5.45
CA ASP A 159 17.21 10.17 4.34
C ASP A 159 17.05 8.86 3.55
N GLY A 160 15.80 8.38 3.43
CA GLY A 160 15.46 7.20 2.65
C GLY A 160 15.19 5.92 3.46
N GLY A 161 15.22 5.96 4.79
CA GLY A 161 14.76 4.87 5.64
C GLY A 161 13.23 4.71 5.63
N GLN A 162 12.73 3.60 6.15
CA GLN A 162 11.29 3.32 6.13
C GLN A 162 10.49 4.27 7.02
N ILE A 163 10.95 4.50 8.25
CA ILE A 163 10.29 5.42 9.20
C ILE A 163 10.37 6.86 8.68
N GLY A 164 11.56 7.27 8.20
CA GLY A 164 11.74 8.56 7.58
C GLY A 164 10.85 8.77 6.36
N SER A 165 10.59 7.73 5.57
CA SER A 165 9.65 7.79 4.44
C SER A 165 8.22 8.03 4.89
N PHE A 166 7.75 7.33 5.93
CA PHE A 166 6.42 7.56 6.48
C PHE A 166 6.26 8.97 7.02
N GLU A 167 7.25 9.45 7.78
CA GLU A 167 7.23 10.83 8.29
C GLU A 167 7.27 11.85 7.15
N ALA A 168 8.05 11.62 6.10
CA ALA A 168 8.09 12.50 4.93
C ALA A 168 6.77 12.56 4.15
N VAL A 169 6.00 11.49 4.17
CA VAL A 169 4.66 11.45 3.55
C VAL A 169 3.61 12.02 4.49
N PHE A 170 3.54 11.53 5.72
CA PHE A 170 2.37 11.72 6.57
C PHE A 170 2.51 12.90 7.54
N SER A 171 3.74 13.33 7.90
CA SER A 171 3.95 14.38 8.90
C SER A 171 3.87 15.80 8.32
N PRO A 172 3.55 16.79 9.16
CA PRO A 172 3.73 18.19 8.79
C PRO A 172 5.22 18.49 8.59
N LYS A 173 5.50 19.58 7.87
CA LYS A 173 6.85 20.11 7.73
C LYS A 173 7.20 20.94 8.96
N GLY A 174 8.34 20.65 9.59
CA GLY A 174 8.88 21.40 10.70
C GLY A 174 9.49 22.75 10.28
N GLU A 175 9.79 23.59 11.26
CA GLU A 175 10.43 24.91 11.06
C GLU A 175 11.83 24.79 10.44
N ASP A 176 12.52 23.67 10.69
CA ASP A 176 13.81 23.34 10.10
C ASP A 176 13.72 22.80 8.64
N GLY A 177 12.49 22.75 8.11
CA GLY A 177 12.21 22.25 6.76
C GLY A 177 12.16 20.74 6.62
N ARG A 178 12.29 19.97 7.72
CA ARG A 178 12.23 18.51 7.76
C ARG A 178 10.84 18.02 8.19
N PRO A 179 10.51 16.75 7.92
CA PRO A 179 9.31 16.14 8.49
C PRO A 179 9.37 16.13 10.03
N VAL A 180 8.26 16.46 10.68
CA VAL A 180 8.17 16.33 12.13
C VAL A 180 8.09 14.86 12.49
N GLN A 181 8.92 14.41 13.45
CA GLN A 181 8.95 13.03 13.90
C GLN A 181 7.62 12.62 14.55
N MET A 182 7.11 11.46 14.17
CA MET A 182 5.85 10.93 14.73
C MET A 182 5.98 10.44 16.17
N PHE A 183 7.19 10.16 16.64
CA PHE A 183 7.47 9.75 18.01
C PHE A 183 8.89 10.18 18.44
N ASN A 184 9.09 10.28 19.74
CA ASN A 184 10.40 10.57 20.33
C ASN A 184 11.35 9.36 20.17
N ARG A 185 12.49 9.55 19.51
CA ARG A 185 13.46 8.50 19.20
C ARG A 185 14.14 7.87 20.43
N GLU A 186 14.18 8.57 21.55
CA GLU A 186 14.79 8.08 22.79
C GLU A 186 13.79 7.23 23.59
N THR A 187 12.55 7.69 23.71
CA THR A 187 11.53 7.11 24.57
C THR A 187 10.51 6.23 23.87
N GLY A 188 10.37 6.34 22.56
CA GLY A 188 9.33 5.70 21.77
C GLY A 188 7.96 6.37 21.87
N ALA A 189 7.78 7.40 22.73
CA ALA A 189 6.51 8.06 22.95
C ALA A 189 5.99 8.72 21.68
N VAL A 190 4.79 8.34 21.26
CA VAL A 190 4.12 8.87 20.06
C VAL A 190 3.71 10.32 20.29
N ASN A 191 3.86 11.16 19.27
CA ASN A 191 3.43 12.56 19.31
C ASN A 191 1.97 12.67 18.83
N PRO A 192 1.01 12.91 19.74
CA PRO A 192 -0.41 12.90 19.38
C PRO A 192 -0.80 14.03 18.41
N GLU A 193 -0.08 15.16 18.43
CA GLU A 193 -0.34 16.27 17.50
C GLU A 193 0.05 15.89 16.06
N VAL A 194 1.17 15.19 15.91
CA VAL A 194 1.60 14.65 14.62
C VAL A 194 0.64 13.58 14.14
N ILE A 195 0.19 12.68 15.01
CA ILE A 195 -0.77 11.64 14.64
C ILE A 195 -2.14 12.23 14.26
N ALA A 196 -2.59 13.28 14.94
CA ALA A 196 -3.79 14.01 14.50
C ALA A 196 -3.66 14.57 13.07
N TYR A 197 -2.46 15.00 12.68
CA TYR A 197 -2.20 15.40 11.29
C TYR A 197 -2.13 14.20 10.33
N TRP A 198 -1.65 13.03 10.77
CA TRP A 198 -1.58 11.80 9.97
C TRP A 198 -2.97 11.25 9.63
N LYS A 199 -4.01 11.53 10.45
CA LYS A 199 -5.37 10.99 10.26
C LYS A 199 -5.90 11.15 8.85
N LYS A 200 -5.55 12.21 8.15
CA LYS A 200 -5.96 12.45 6.75
C LYS A 200 -5.35 11.46 5.73
N TYR A 201 -4.39 10.64 6.15
CA TYR A 201 -3.78 9.56 5.36
C TYR A 201 -4.23 8.18 5.82
N ASP A 202 -5.03 8.08 6.88
CA ASP A 202 -5.63 6.83 7.34
C ASP A 202 -6.76 6.44 6.39
N ILE A 203 -6.47 5.43 5.56
CA ILE A 203 -7.37 5.04 4.45
C ILE A 203 -8.70 4.51 4.97
N ARG A 204 -8.70 3.73 6.06
CA ARG A 204 -9.94 3.24 6.66
C ARG A 204 -10.79 4.41 7.17
N SER A 205 -10.20 5.34 7.90
CA SER A 205 -10.90 6.55 8.38
C SER A 205 -11.48 7.35 7.21
N ILE A 206 -10.74 7.52 6.11
CA ILE A 206 -11.23 8.23 4.90
C ILE A 206 -12.47 7.54 4.34
N ILE A 207 -12.44 6.21 4.19
CA ILE A 207 -13.57 5.45 3.66
C ILE A 207 -14.77 5.54 4.59
N GLU A 208 -14.56 5.40 5.91
CA GLU A 208 -15.61 5.43 6.91
C GLU A 208 -16.28 6.80 7.02
N ASP A 209 -15.47 7.87 7.09
CA ASP A 209 -15.93 9.25 7.20
C ASP A 209 -16.67 9.72 5.93
N ASN A 210 -16.40 9.11 4.76
CA ASN A 210 -17.00 9.47 3.46
C ASN A 210 -17.77 8.31 2.83
N TRP A 211 -18.32 7.41 3.63
CA TRP A 211 -18.93 6.16 3.18
C TRP A 211 -19.98 6.34 2.08
N GLU A 212 -20.92 7.26 2.29
CA GLU A 212 -22.04 7.48 1.36
C GLU A 212 -21.59 7.93 -0.04
N GLU A 213 -20.48 8.67 -0.10
CA GLU A 213 -19.91 9.13 -1.36
C GLU A 213 -19.03 8.07 -2.02
N LEU A 214 -18.16 7.43 -1.22
CA LEU A 214 -17.12 6.55 -1.72
C LEU A 214 -17.63 5.13 -2.03
N SER A 215 -18.53 4.59 -1.22
CA SER A 215 -18.96 3.20 -1.38
C SER A 215 -19.53 2.89 -2.77
N PRO A 216 -20.41 3.70 -3.39
CA PRO A 216 -20.91 3.39 -4.73
C PRO A 216 -19.83 3.47 -5.82
N LYS A 217 -18.79 4.29 -5.62
CA LYS A 217 -17.70 4.47 -6.58
C LYS A 217 -16.61 3.40 -6.46
N LEU A 218 -16.44 2.82 -5.27
CA LEU A 218 -15.42 1.82 -4.94
C LEU A 218 -15.93 0.37 -5.05
N SER A 219 -17.24 0.15 -5.05
CA SER A 219 -17.84 -1.18 -5.12
C SER A 219 -17.32 -1.98 -6.31
N GLY A 220 -16.85 -3.21 -6.05
CA GLY A 220 -16.26 -4.12 -7.03
C GLY A 220 -14.90 -3.68 -7.59
N LYS A 221 -14.24 -2.67 -7.01
CA LYS A 221 -12.93 -2.17 -7.44
C LYS A 221 -11.78 -2.50 -6.47
N ILE A 222 -12.06 -2.97 -5.27
CA ILE A 222 -11.07 -3.22 -4.23
C ILE A 222 -10.79 -4.71 -4.12
N ASN A 223 -9.52 -5.09 -4.31
CA ASN A 223 -9.04 -6.46 -4.17
C ASN A 223 -7.81 -6.46 -3.24
N ILE A 224 -7.94 -7.01 -2.03
CA ILE A 224 -6.88 -7.03 -1.02
C ILE A 224 -6.47 -8.47 -0.71
N ILE A 225 -5.17 -8.72 -0.65
CA ILE A 225 -4.61 -10.00 -0.22
C ILE A 225 -3.53 -9.75 0.82
N ALA A 226 -3.66 -10.38 1.99
CA ALA A 226 -2.66 -10.36 3.06
C ALA A 226 -2.34 -11.77 3.55
N GLY A 227 -1.27 -11.95 4.28
CA GLY A 227 -0.93 -13.21 4.94
C GLY A 227 -1.24 -13.14 6.42
N VAL A 228 -1.81 -14.21 7.03
CA VAL A 228 -2.08 -14.27 8.50
C VAL A 228 -0.82 -14.09 9.34
N LEU A 229 0.34 -14.49 8.79
CA LEU A 229 1.64 -14.37 9.44
C LEU A 229 2.51 -13.32 8.73
N ASP A 230 1.90 -12.20 8.32
CA ASP A 230 2.66 -11.12 7.68
C ASP A 230 3.88 -10.76 8.52
N THR A 231 5.04 -10.69 7.87
CA THR A 231 6.33 -10.48 8.54
C THR A 231 6.36 -9.19 9.38
N PHE A 232 5.62 -8.17 8.95
CA PHE A 232 5.61 -6.84 9.56
C PHE A 232 4.30 -6.54 10.30
N TYR A 233 3.48 -7.58 10.61
CA TYR A 233 2.21 -7.42 11.31
C TYR A 233 1.22 -6.48 10.60
N LEU A 234 1.12 -6.57 9.28
CA LEU A 234 0.25 -5.69 8.48
C LEU A 234 -1.18 -6.22 8.34
N GLU A 235 -1.41 -7.49 8.61
CA GLU A 235 -2.72 -8.13 8.46
C GLU A 235 -3.81 -7.57 9.40
N PRO A 236 -3.53 -7.08 10.63
CA PRO A 236 -4.60 -6.59 11.49
C PRO A 236 -5.37 -5.41 10.90
N ALA A 237 -4.66 -4.48 10.24
CA ALA A 237 -5.29 -3.37 9.53
C ALA A 237 -6.19 -3.85 8.38
N VAL A 238 -5.75 -4.88 7.64
CA VAL A 238 -6.54 -5.49 6.56
C VAL A 238 -7.78 -6.19 7.12
N ILE A 239 -7.63 -6.94 8.23
CA ILE A 239 -8.74 -7.64 8.89
C ILE A 239 -9.77 -6.63 9.41
N ALA A 240 -9.33 -5.55 10.05
CA ALA A 240 -10.21 -4.50 10.56
C ALA A 240 -11.00 -3.81 9.43
N LEU A 241 -10.35 -3.54 8.30
CA LEU A 241 -11.01 -2.99 7.12
C LEU A 241 -12.01 -3.99 6.52
N ASN A 242 -11.65 -5.28 6.44
CA ASN A 242 -12.55 -6.34 5.97
C ASN A 242 -13.81 -6.45 6.83
N ASN A 243 -13.66 -6.42 8.16
CA ASN A 243 -14.79 -6.47 9.08
C ASN A 243 -15.77 -5.30 8.83
N MET A 244 -15.24 -4.10 8.59
CA MET A 244 -16.07 -2.94 8.22
C MET A 244 -16.80 -3.17 6.88
N PHE A 245 -16.13 -3.75 5.89
CA PHE A 245 -16.75 -4.06 4.60
C PHE A 245 -17.85 -5.13 4.73
N GLU A 246 -17.63 -6.18 5.52
CA GLU A 246 -18.61 -7.23 5.79
C GLU A 246 -19.84 -6.67 6.54
N GLU A 247 -19.63 -5.85 7.58
CA GLU A 247 -20.70 -5.21 8.35
C GLU A 247 -21.58 -4.30 7.47
N LYS A 248 -21.02 -3.72 6.43
CA LYS A 248 -21.70 -2.81 5.51
C LYS A 248 -22.18 -3.47 4.21
N ASP A 249 -22.06 -4.80 4.08
CA ASP A 249 -22.38 -5.58 2.86
C ASP A 249 -21.74 -4.98 1.60
N PHE A 250 -20.46 -4.62 1.71
CA PHE A 250 -19.72 -3.95 0.65
C PHE A 250 -19.02 -4.92 -0.29
N ASP A 251 -19.17 -4.71 -1.60
CA ASP A 251 -18.53 -5.54 -2.63
C ASP A 251 -17.04 -5.22 -2.78
N ALA A 252 -16.22 -5.99 -2.03
CA ALA A 252 -14.77 -6.01 -2.14
C ALA A 252 -14.25 -7.44 -2.01
N MET A 253 -13.18 -7.77 -2.72
CA MET A 253 -12.47 -9.03 -2.51
C MET A 253 -11.37 -8.82 -1.47
N VAL A 254 -11.52 -9.42 -0.29
CA VAL A 254 -10.48 -9.43 0.74
C VAL A 254 -10.16 -10.88 1.10
N ARG A 255 -8.87 -11.24 0.97
CA ARG A 255 -8.41 -12.60 1.24
C ARG A 255 -7.20 -12.57 2.16
N VAL A 256 -7.31 -13.22 3.31
CA VAL A 256 -6.20 -13.42 4.23
C VAL A 256 -5.73 -14.87 4.13
N ILE A 257 -4.49 -15.08 3.65
CA ILE A 257 -3.94 -16.40 3.35
C ILE A 257 -3.43 -17.05 4.64
N GLU A 258 -3.98 -18.21 5.00
CA GLU A 258 -3.47 -19.02 6.11
C GLU A 258 -1.99 -19.35 5.93
N ASN A 259 -1.20 -19.22 6.99
CA ASN A 259 0.26 -19.41 7.00
C ASN A 259 1.03 -18.55 5.96
N GLY A 260 0.38 -17.54 5.38
CA GLY A 260 1.01 -16.59 4.47
C GLY A 260 1.85 -15.58 5.25
N ASP A 261 3.07 -15.31 4.80
CA ASP A 261 3.92 -14.21 5.24
C ASP A 261 3.85 -13.03 4.26
N HIS A 262 4.62 -11.97 4.53
CA HIS A 262 4.65 -10.76 3.70
C HIS A 262 4.97 -11.02 2.22
N GLY A 263 5.88 -11.95 1.93
CA GLY A 263 6.29 -12.28 0.56
C GLY A 263 5.36 -13.27 -0.13
N SER A 264 4.65 -14.09 0.63
CA SER A 264 3.84 -15.19 0.07
C SER A 264 2.56 -14.76 -0.62
N VAL A 265 2.16 -13.50 -0.49
CA VAL A 265 1.02 -12.92 -1.23
C VAL A 265 1.38 -12.56 -2.67
N PHE A 266 2.67 -12.39 -2.97
CA PHE A 266 3.15 -12.05 -4.31
C PHE A 266 3.55 -13.33 -5.08
N ARG A 267 2.58 -13.97 -5.71
CA ARG A 267 2.74 -15.26 -6.42
C ARG A 267 2.24 -15.16 -7.85
N THR A 268 2.78 -16.03 -8.71
CA THR A 268 2.32 -16.18 -10.10
C THR A 268 0.80 -16.39 -10.21
N THR A 269 0.20 -17.14 -9.27
CA THR A 269 -1.25 -17.36 -9.24
C THR A 269 -2.03 -16.07 -8.99
N VAL A 270 -1.55 -15.22 -8.08
CA VAL A 270 -2.18 -13.91 -7.80
C VAL A 270 -2.07 -12.97 -8.99
N ILE A 271 -0.92 -12.97 -9.70
CA ILE A 271 -0.76 -12.17 -10.91
C ILE A 271 -1.74 -12.63 -12.00
N ARG A 272 -1.93 -13.94 -12.17
CA ARG A 272 -2.92 -14.46 -13.12
C ARG A 272 -4.35 -14.10 -12.73
N GLU A 273 -4.71 -14.21 -11.46
CA GLU A 273 -6.03 -13.78 -10.96
C GLU A 273 -6.27 -12.28 -11.23
N MET A 274 -5.26 -11.45 -11.02
CA MET A 274 -5.33 -10.02 -11.35
C MET A 274 -5.55 -9.80 -12.84
N ASP A 275 -4.81 -10.48 -13.70
CA ASP A 275 -4.96 -10.36 -15.15
C ASP A 275 -6.31 -10.89 -15.64
N GLU A 276 -6.81 -11.98 -15.07
CA GLU A 276 -8.15 -12.50 -15.34
C GLU A 276 -9.25 -11.52 -14.90
N TYR A 277 -9.08 -10.89 -13.74
CA TYR A 277 -9.99 -9.83 -13.27
C TYR A 277 -10.02 -8.67 -14.27
N ILE A 278 -8.86 -8.17 -14.70
CA ILE A 278 -8.76 -7.08 -15.69
C ILE A 278 -9.38 -7.52 -17.02
N ALA A 279 -9.05 -8.72 -17.49
CA ALA A 279 -9.56 -9.26 -18.73
C ALA A 279 -11.09 -9.39 -18.72
N ASN A 280 -11.67 -9.86 -17.61
CA ASN A 280 -13.12 -9.95 -17.44
C ASN A 280 -13.79 -8.57 -17.40
N LYS A 281 -13.18 -7.59 -16.73
CA LYS A 281 -13.69 -6.20 -16.68
C LYS A 281 -13.68 -5.52 -18.05
N LEU A 282 -12.76 -5.91 -18.93
CA LEU A 282 -12.55 -5.29 -20.24
C LEU A 282 -13.02 -6.18 -21.41
N ASP A 283 -13.68 -7.30 -21.15
CA ASP A 283 -14.09 -8.29 -22.15
C ASP A 283 -12.94 -8.73 -23.08
N LEU A 284 -11.71 -8.86 -22.51
CA LEU A 284 -10.56 -9.26 -23.31
C LEU A 284 -10.64 -10.74 -23.71
N PRO A 285 -10.34 -11.09 -24.97
CA PRO A 285 -10.38 -12.48 -25.41
C PRO A 285 -9.26 -13.29 -24.76
N ASN A 286 -9.61 -14.48 -24.23
CA ASN A 286 -8.62 -15.41 -23.70
C ASN A 286 -7.76 -15.97 -24.83
N ILE A 287 -6.43 -15.76 -24.75
CA ILE A 287 -5.46 -16.13 -25.80
C ILE A 287 -5.38 -17.66 -25.99
N GLN A 288 -5.56 -18.45 -24.95
CA GLN A 288 -5.54 -19.91 -25.03
C GLN A 288 -6.63 -20.50 -25.94
N GLN A 289 -7.71 -19.75 -26.20
CA GLN A 289 -8.73 -20.15 -27.16
C GLN A 289 -8.34 -19.86 -28.63
N LYS A 290 -7.39 -18.96 -28.87
CA LYS A 290 -6.94 -18.63 -30.23
C LYS A 290 -5.99 -19.68 -30.84
N THR A 291 -5.27 -20.45 -30.03
CA THR A 291 -4.33 -21.48 -30.49
C THR A 291 -4.99 -22.82 -30.83
N LYS A 292 -6.31 -22.96 -30.62
CA LYS A 292 -7.08 -24.17 -30.93
C LYS A 292 -8.01 -24.01 -32.15
N LYS A 293 -7.90 -22.93 -32.87
CA LYS A 293 -8.54 -22.73 -34.19
C LYS A 293 -7.46 -22.64 -35.26
#